data_5e7ef07c1fb7d681eba1d0dbbc4f79c9
#
_entry.id   5e7ef07c1fb7d681eba1d0dbbc4f79c9
#
_cell.length_a   1.000
_cell.length_b   1.000
_cell.length_c   1.000
_cell.angle_alpha   90.00
_cell.angle_beta   90.00
_cell.angle_gamma   90.00
#
_symmetry.space_group_name_H-M   'P 1'
#
loop_
_entity.id
_entity.type
_entity.pdbx_description
1 polymer ?
#
loop_
_entity_poly.entity_id
_entity_poly.type
_entity_poly.pdbx_seq_one_letter_code
_entity_poly.pdbx_strand_id
1 'polypeptide(L)'
;MDREQFYKEVYSITKEIPYGNVFTYGKIAQLIGNPQYSRMVGQALSYAPKEEDLPCHRVVNSQGRLVPSWQKQKELLEKEGITFKRNGCVNMSKHLWDITGSLTSTIGISPTSATWL
;
A
#
# COMPACT_ATOMS: atom_id res chain seq x y z
N MET A 1 11.44 1.83 -17.52
CA MET A 1 10.77 0.68 -16.87
C MET A 1 9.50 0.36 -17.64
N ASP A 2 9.33 -0.89 -18.04
CA ASP A 2 8.13 -1.26 -18.76
C ASP A 2 6.99 -1.63 -17.80
N ARG A 3 5.81 -1.85 -18.37
CA ARG A 3 4.61 -2.09 -17.56
C ARG A 3 4.76 -3.38 -16.72
N GLU A 4 5.31 -4.42 -17.31
CA GLU A 4 5.45 -5.69 -16.61
C GLU A 4 6.37 -5.56 -15.40
N GLN A 5 7.49 -4.89 -15.57
CA GLN A 5 8.42 -4.66 -14.47
C GLN A 5 7.78 -3.81 -13.39
N PHE A 6 7.05 -2.77 -13.79
CA PHE A 6 6.36 -1.91 -12.84
C PHE A 6 5.35 -2.70 -12.01
N TYR A 7 4.58 -3.56 -12.66
CA TYR A 7 3.59 -4.38 -11.97
C TYR A 7 4.26 -5.32 -10.95
N LYS A 8 5.37 -5.92 -11.34
CA LYS A 8 6.10 -6.81 -10.43
C LYS A 8 6.55 -6.06 -9.18
N GLU A 9 7.01 -4.84 -9.33
CA GLU A 9 7.45 -4.05 -8.19
C GLU A 9 6.28 -3.62 -7.31
N VAL A 10 5.14 -3.30 -7.92
CA VAL A 10 3.94 -3.00 -7.16
C VAL A 10 3.56 -4.19 -6.29
N TYR A 11 3.58 -5.38 -6.86
CA TYR A 11 3.21 -6.59 -6.12
C TYR A 11 4.21 -6.88 -4.99
N SER A 12 5.49 -6.68 -5.25
CA SER A 12 6.52 -6.89 -4.22
C SER A 12 6.31 -5.99 -3.02
N ILE A 13 6.01 -4.72 -3.27
CA ILE A 13 5.79 -3.76 -2.18
C ILE A 13 4.49 -4.08 -1.45
N THR A 14 3.44 -4.39 -2.20
CA THR A 14 2.14 -4.71 -1.60
C THR A 14 2.25 -5.90 -0.67
N LYS A 15 3.03 -6.88 -1.05
CA LYS A 15 3.24 -8.08 -0.26
C LYS A 15 3.83 -7.78 1.11
N GLU A 16 4.60 -6.69 1.20
CA GLU A 16 5.28 -6.34 2.44
C GLU A 16 4.42 -5.53 3.42
N ILE A 17 3.25 -5.05 2.99
CA ILE A 17 2.41 -4.26 3.90
C ILE A 17 1.95 -5.13 5.06
N PRO A 18 2.30 -4.75 6.30
CA PRO A 18 1.99 -5.60 7.45
C PRO A 18 0.50 -5.68 7.75
N TYR A 19 0.10 -6.78 8.33
CA TYR A 19 -1.24 -6.96 8.89
C TYR A 19 -1.52 -5.83 9.88
N GLY A 20 -2.69 -5.23 9.77
CA GLY A 20 -3.06 -4.13 10.66
C GLY A 20 -2.59 -2.76 10.20
N ASN A 21 -1.97 -2.70 9.01
CA ASN A 21 -1.52 -1.43 8.44
C ASN A 21 -2.08 -1.25 7.04
N VAL A 22 -2.09 -0.01 6.58
CA VAL A 22 -2.48 0.32 5.21
C VAL A 22 -1.38 1.14 4.56
N PHE A 23 -1.37 1.17 3.24
CA PHE A 23 -0.42 1.95 2.47
C PHE A 23 -1.19 2.65 1.36
N THR A 24 -0.55 3.54 0.60
CA THR A 24 -1.28 4.29 -0.43
C THR A 24 -0.71 4.02 -1.81
N TYR A 25 -1.55 4.22 -2.83
CA TYR A 25 -1.12 4.11 -4.21
C TYR A 25 0.07 5.04 -4.49
N GLY A 26 -0.02 6.28 -3.98
CA GLY A 26 1.05 7.26 -4.20
C GLY A 26 2.36 6.87 -3.56
N LYS A 27 2.30 6.31 -2.35
CA LYS A 27 3.53 5.90 -1.68
C LYS A 27 4.18 4.70 -2.36
N ILE A 28 3.37 3.79 -2.89
CA ILE A 28 3.93 2.67 -3.66
C ILE A 28 4.63 3.20 -4.90
N ALA A 29 3.99 4.11 -5.64
CA ALA A 29 4.58 4.72 -6.83
C ALA A 29 5.88 5.44 -6.48
N GLN A 30 5.89 6.14 -5.36
CA GLN A 30 7.07 6.85 -4.88
C GLN A 30 8.24 5.92 -4.63
N LEU A 31 7.97 4.79 -3.97
CA LEU A 31 9.01 3.81 -3.68
C LEU A 31 9.62 3.21 -4.93
N ILE A 32 8.81 3.07 -5.97
CA ILE A 32 9.30 2.54 -7.25
C ILE A 32 10.12 3.59 -8.00
N GLY A 33 9.97 4.87 -7.61
CA GLY A 33 10.70 5.95 -8.25
C GLY A 33 9.89 6.67 -9.33
N ASN A 34 8.59 6.41 -9.41
CA ASN A 34 7.70 7.00 -10.40
C ASN A 34 6.44 7.53 -9.73
N PRO A 35 6.56 8.60 -8.92
CA PRO A 35 5.42 9.08 -8.13
C PRO A 35 4.21 9.52 -8.96
N GLN A 36 4.41 9.82 -10.24
CA GLN A 36 3.32 10.20 -11.14
C GLN A 36 2.46 9.00 -11.56
N TYR A 37 2.86 7.79 -11.22
CA TYR A 37 2.18 6.57 -11.67
C TYR A 37 1.26 5.95 -10.62
N SER A 38 0.73 6.74 -9.70
CA SER A 38 -0.15 6.20 -8.67
C SER A 38 -1.40 5.53 -9.25
N ARG A 39 -1.91 6.07 -10.37
CA ARG A 39 -3.06 5.46 -11.02
C ARG A 39 -2.69 4.08 -11.60
N MET A 40 -1.48 3.96 -12.13
CA MET A 40 -1.03 2.68 -12.67
C MET A 40 -0.84 1.63 -11.56
N VAL A 41 -0.52 2.07 -10.34
CA VAL A 41 -0.47 1.17 -9.19
C VAL A 41 -1.84 0.55 -8.94
N GLY A 42 -2.90 1.39 -8.96
CA GLY A 42 -4.25 0.88 -8.81
C GLY A 42 -4.62 -0.12 -9.89
N GLN A 43 -4.20 0.16 -11.12
CA GLN A 43 -4.45 -0.73 -12.25
C GLN A 43 -3.73 -2.06 -12.05
N ALA A 44 -2.48 -2.01 -11.61
CA ALA A 44 -1.71 -3.23 -11.34
C ALA A 44 -2.39 -4.10 -10.30
N LEU A 45 -2.89 -3.49 -9.24
CA LEU A 45 -3.54 -4.23 -8.17
C LEU A 45 -4.85 -4.88 -8.62
N SER A 46 -5.55 -4.26 -9.58
CA SER A 46 -6.78 -4.86 -10.10
C SER A 46 -6.49 -6.11 -10.93
N TYR A 47 -5.26 -6.28 -11.41
CA TYR A 47 -4.85 -7.45 -12.17
C TYR A 47 -3.97 -8.40 -11.36
N ALA A 48 -3.88 -8.21 -10.05
CA ALA A 48 -3.01 -9.03 -9.22
C ALA A 48 -3.36 -10.52 -9.34
N PRO A 49 -2.36 -11.38 -9.47
CA PRO A 49 -2.62 -12.83 -9.55
C PRO A 49 -3.25 -13.35 -8.27
N LYS A 50 -4.35 -14.07 -8.41
CA LYS A 50 -5.07 -14.58 -7.24
C LYS A 50 -4.26 -15.63 -6.47
N GLU A 51 -3.42 -16.36 -7.16
CA GLU A 51 -2.61 -17.40 -6.53
C GLU A 51 -1.55 -16.83 -5.60
N GLU A 52 -1.21 -15.55 -5.74
CA GLU A 52 -0.23 -14.93 -4.85
C GLU A 52 -0.85 -14.40 -3.57
N ASP A 53 -2.18 -14.33 -3.54
CA ASP A 53 -2.91 -13.89 -2.35
C ASP A 53 -2.37 -12.60 -1.74
N LEU A 54 -2.15 -11.59 -2.60
CA LEU A 54 -1.62 -10.31 -2.17
C LEU A 54 -2.63 -9.53 -1.33
N PRO A 55 -2.18 -8.83 -0.28
CA PRO A 55 -3.09 -8.05 0.55
C PRO A 55 -3.47 -6.73 -0.10
N CYS A 56 -4.11 -6.79 -1.27
CA CYS A 56 -4.51 -5.61 -2.02
C CYS A 56 -5.48 -4.73 -1.23
N HIS A 57 -6.22 -5.32 -0.31
CA HIS A 57 -7.17 -4.56 0.50
C HIS A 57 -6.47 -3.56 1.43
N ARG A 58 -5.16 -3.71 1.65
CA ARG A 58 -4.39 -2.79 2.50
C ARG A 58 -3.92 -1.56 1.75
N VAL A 59 -4.27 -1.41 0.47
CA VAL A 59 -3.89 -0.24 -0.30
C VAL A 59 -5.10 0.67 -0.49
N VAL A 60 -4.95 1.93 -0.08
CA VAL A 60 -6.02 2.93 -0.12
C VAL A 60 -5.47 4.19 -0.77
N ASN A 61 -6.33 5.20 -0.99
CA ASN A 61 -5.83 6.45 -1.55
C ASN A 61 -5.16 7.29 -0.44
N SER A 62 -4.61 8.44 -0.81
CA SER A 62 -3.85 9.27 0.14
C SER A 62 -4.66 9.74 1.33
N GLN A 63 -5.97 9.77 1.21
CA GLN A 63 -6.86 10.18 2.29
C GLN A 63 -7.47 9.02 3.05
N GLY A 64 -7.10 7.80 2.69
CA GLY A 64 -7.63 6.61 3.35
C GLY A 64 -8.94 6.11 2.77
N ARG A 65 -9.31 6.61 1.58
CA ARG A 65 -10.57 6.21 0.96
C ARG A 65 -10.45 4.84 0.33
N LEU A 66 -11.49 4.01 0.53
CA LEU A 66 -11.53 2.67 0.00
C LEU A 66 -11.99 2.67 -1.47
N VAL A 67 -11.78 1.53 -2.14
CA VAL A 67 -12.22 1.35 -3.52
C VAL A 67 -13.75 1.28 -3.53
N PRO A 68 -14.44 2.20 -4.22
CA PRO A 68 -15.91 2.26 -4.15
C PRO A 68 -16.63 1.00 -4.61
N SER A 69 -16.06 0.29 -5.57
CA SER A 69 -16.70 -0.90 -6.12
C SER A 69 -16.35 -2.18 -5.37
N TRP A 70 -15.52 -2.10 -4.34
CA TRP A 70 -15.07 -3.29 -3.59
C TRP A 70 -15.58 -3.24 -2.17
N GLN A 71 -16.81 -3.66 -1.98
CA GLN A 71 -17.46 -3.60 -0.68
C GLN A 71 -16.77 -4.46 0.38
N LYS A 72 -16.17 -5.54 -0.01
CA LYS A 72 -15.53 -6.45 0.93
C LYS A 72 -14.25 -5.87 1.55
N GLN A 73 -13.69 -4.84 0.94
CA GLN A 73 -12.45 -4.24 1.42
C GLN A 73 -12.58 -3.80 2.89
N LYS A 74 -13.68 -3.16 3.21
CA LYS A 74 -13.89 -2.66 4.58
C LYS A 74 -13.92 -3.80 5.59
N GLU A 75 -14.64 -4.88 5.27
CA GLU A 75 -14.69 -6.04 6.14
C GLU A 75 -13.31 -6.62 6.40
N LEU A 76 -12.53 -6.76 5.33
CA LEU A 76 -11.18 -7.31 5.45
C LEU A 76 -10.30 -6.45 6.35
N LEU A 77 -10.40 -5.14 6.21
CA LEU A 77 -9.63 -4.22 7.04
C LEU A 77 -10.11 -4.22 8.48
N GLU A 78 -11.42 -4.28 8.70
CA GLU A 78 -11.95 -4.33 10.05
C GLU A 78 -11.49 -5.57 10.79
N LYS A 79 -11.36 -6.69 10.10
CA LYS A 79 -10.84 -7.92 10.70
C LYS A 79 -9.40 -7.76 11.17
N GLU A 80 -8.67 -6.84 10.58
CA GLU A 80 -7.29 -6.57 10.96
C GLU A 80 -7.18 -5.49 12.05
N GLY A 81 -8.31 -5.01 12.55
CA GLY A 81 -8.31 -3.99 13.57
C GLY A 81 -8.18 -2.56 13.05
N ILE A 82 -8.33 -2.38 11.75
CA ILE A 82 -8.28 -1.05 11.15
C ILE A 82 -9.54 -0.27 11.53
N THR A 83 -9.35 0.97 11.96
CA THR A 83 -10.46 1.83 12.34
C THR A 83 -10.70 2.90 11.29
N PHE A 84 -11.94 3.38 11.24
CA PHE A 84 -12.36 4.32 10.22
C PHE A 84 -12.90 5.60 10.85
N LYS A 85 -12.73 6.70 10.14
CA LYS A 85 -13.28 7.97 10.54
C LYS A 85 -14.76 8.04 10.16
N ARG A 86 -15.44 9.08 10.65
CA ARG A 86 -16.85 9.26 10.39
C ARG A 86 -17.18 9.31 8.88
N ASN A 87 -16.25 9.83 8.08
CA ASN A 87 -16.48 9.92 6.64
C ASN A 87 -16.21 8.61 5.89
N GLY A 88 -15.88 7.54 6.59
CA GLY A 88 -15.65 6.24 5.98
C GLY A 88 -14.22 5.97 5.55
N CYS A 89 -13.34 6.95 5.72
CA CYS A 89 -11.93 6.78 5.38
C CYS A 89 -11.18 6.13 6.52
N VAL A 90 -10.11 5.39 6.19
CA VAL A 90 -9.22 4.81 7.21
C VAL A 90 -8.61 5.93 8.03
N ASN A 91 -8.46 5.69 9.33
CA ASN A 91 -7.74 6.61 10.20
C ASN A 91 -6.25 6.47 9.92
N MET A 92 -5.77 7.27 8.97
CA MET A 92 -4.40 7.16 8.46
C MET A 92 -3.34 7.46 9.50
N SER A 93 -3.61 8.39 10.42
CA SER A 93 -2.63 8.72 11.46
C SER A 93 -2.34 7.52 12.35
N LYS A 94 -3.26 6.59 12.42
CA LYS A 94 -3.14 5.43 13.30
C LYS A 94 -2.62 4.19 12.56
N HIS A 95 -2.97 4.04 11.29
CA HIS A 95 -2.75 2.77 10.59
C HIS A 95 -1.81 2.84 9.39
N LEU A 96 -1.35 4.02 9.00
CA LEU A 96 -0.45 4.11 7.86
C LEU A 96 0.87 3.43 8.17
N TRP A 97 1.30 2.54 7.28
CA TRP A 97 2.55 1.80 7.45
C TRP A 97 3.75 2.76 7.44
N ASP A 98 4.55 2.67 8.49
CA ASP A 98 5.78 3.44 8.59
C ASP A 98 6.93 2.63 8.00
N ILE A 99 7.12 2.79 6.72
CA ILE A 99 8.10 1.99 5.99
C ILE A 99 9.53 2.29 6.40
N THR A 100 9.77 3.52 6.88
CA THR A 100 11.12 3.89 7.31
C THR A 100 11.61 2.97 8.41
N GLY A 101 10.78 2.79 9.44
CA GLY A 101 11.13 1.90 10.53
C GLY A 101 11.26 0.46 10.09
N SER A 102 10.34 0.00 9.26
CA SER A 102 10.36 -1.37 8.75
C SER A 102 11.61 -1.66 7.95
N LEU A 103 11.95 -0.77 7.03
CA LEU A 103 13.12 -0.95 6.18
C LEU A 103 14.41 -0.97 7.01
N THR A 104 14.50 -0.05 7.96
CA THR A 104 15.69 0.05 8.80
C THR A 104 15.90 -1.22 9.60
N SER A 105 14.86 -1.76 10.17
CA SER A 105 14.98 -2.95 11.02
C SER A 105 15.16 -4.23 10.21
N THR A 106 14.60 -4.28 9.00
CA THR A 106 14.61 -5.50 8.21
C THR A 106 15.89 -5.66 7.39
N ILE A 107 16.36 -4.60 6.77
CA ILE A 107 17.51 -4.70 5.86
C ILE A 107 18.73 -3.90 6.32
N GLY A 108 18.66 -3.30 7.48
CA GLY A 108 19.81 -2.61 8.06
C GLY A 108 20.25 -1.36 7.31
N ILE A 109 19.38 -0.76 6.54
CA ILE A 109 19.69 0.46 5.81
C ILE A 109 19.83 1.62 6.80
N SER A 110 20.88 2.43 6.63
CA SER A 110 21.03 3.59 7.50
C SER A 110 19.94 4.61 7.20
N PRO A 111 19.57 5.43 8.19
CA PRO A 111 18.52 6.44 8.00
C PRO A 111 18.81 7.41 6.86
N THR A 112 20.09 7.67 6.59
CA THR A 112 20.45 8.61 5.53
C THR A 112 20.16 8.08 4.13
N SER A 113 20.05 6.77 3.97
CA SER A 113 19.75 6.19 2.68
C SER A 113 18.26 6.23 2.35
N ALA A 114 17.44 6.68 3.26
CA ALA A 114 16.00 6.77 3.08
C ALA A 114 15.56 8.16 2.63
N THR A 115 16.36 8.82 1.82
CA THR A 115 16.05 10.19 1.38
C THR A 115 14.86 10.27 0.44
N TRP A 116 14.43 9.15 -0.09
CA TRP A 116 13.26 9.10 -0.95
C TRP A 116 11.94 9.18 -0.18
N LEU A 117 12.04 9.26 1.11
CA LEU A 117 10.87 9.45 1.95
C LEU A 117 10.52 10.92 2.03
#